data_898ce80f4eb2d92add1208991ccbcc0f
#
_entry.id   898ce80f4eb2d92add1208991ccbcc0f
#
_cell.length_a   1.000
_cell.length_b   1.000
_cell.length_c   1.000
_cell.angle_alpha   90.00
_cell.angle_beta   90.00
_cell.angle_gamma   90.00
#
_symmetry.space_group_name_H-M   'P 1'
#
loop_
_entity.id
_entity.type
_entity.pdbx_description
1 polymer ?
#
loop_
_entity_poly.entity_id
_entity_poly.type
_entity_poly.pdbx_seq_one_letter_code
_entity_poly.pdbx_strand_id
1 'polypeptide(L)'
;MDCRYFESEIFMKAGLFRISQFTGKFIDATVERDFNTVDLSNKIYLSRVFYILALFVTLLFAYFDQFLITDPYYPYSVLTVRLLNAAFIVIALFQLKKIDTYDAYVKLTTLVITSILTSLVVAELMLEPNQDIYVQFDAIIIICLFAAPFLTATRVAVLMGIFAFISSAIMLSLKGFSAVQTQLGILAYVFAYVIGYVISIHIGFSRRLDYKNRMRLNAQSEELREFAYRDLLTGLHNRRSYVDHFAKYLDFVARSRGDDDGVFIIVTDIDLFKNVNDQHGHEAGDDVLMSFSNLLSSTIRPSDGLYRYGGEEFVIVLSQCPKAIAIQRIENIIQRLNDREIFVYPVKQLITASFGMTQILPTDDCDSATARADELLYAAKNKGRNCLVHD
;
A
#
# COMPACT_ATOMS: atom_id res chain seq x y z
N MET A 1 -14.39 9.02 11.28
CA MET A 1 -14.09 9.49 9.90
C MET A 1 -12.57 9.46 9.77
N ASP A 2 -12.04 8.47 9.09
CA ASP A 2 -10.59 8.20 9.06
C ASP A 2 -9.92 9.17 8.08
N CYS A 3 -8.95 9.97 8.54
CA CYS A 3 -8.20 10.94 7.71
C CYS A 3 -7.62 10.34 6.42
N ARG A 4 -7.44 9.03 6.36
CA ARG A 4 -6.94 8.31 5.18
C ARG A 4 -7.90 8.33 3.98
N TYR A 5 -9.20 8.41 4.20
CA TYR A 5 -10.21 8.46 3.12
C TYR A 5 -10.23 9.82 2.43
N PHE A 6 -10.09 10.89 3.21
CA PHE A 6 -10.03 12.25 2.68
C PHE A 6 -8.73 12.50 1.88
N GLU A 7 -7.63 11.87 2.29
CA GLU A 7 -6.36 11.95 1.56
C GLU A 7 -6.44 11.24 0.19
N SER A 8 -7.11 10.08 0.06
CA SER A 8 -7.17 9.35 -1.21
C SER A 8 -7.98 10.10 -2.29
N GLU A 9 -9.06 10.78 -1.91
CA GLU A 9 -9.90 11.58 -2.82
C GLU A 9 -9.24 12.88 -3.27
N ILE A 10 -8.53 13.56 -2.35
CA ILE A 10 -7.74 14.76 -2.66
C ILE A 10 -6.55 14.38 -3.55
N PHE A 11 -5.88 13.26 -3.31
CA PHE A 11 -4.77 12.79 -4.12
C PHE A 11 -5.17 12.47 -5.57
N MET A 12 -6.36 11.94 -5.81
CA MET A 12 -6.81 11.63 -7.17
C MET A 12 -7.33 12.85 -7.96
N LYS A 13 -7.92 13.85 -7.31
CA LYS A 13 -8.51 15.04 -7.96
C LYS A 13 -7.50 16.09 -8.42
N ALA A 14 -6.30 16.16 -7.86
CA ALA A 14 -5.41 17.31 -8.02
C ALA A 14 -4.27 17.17 -9.04
N GLY A 15 -4.22 16.14 -9.86
CA GLY A 15 -3.10 15.96 -10.80
C GLY A 15 -1.73 15.71 -10.14
N LEU A 16 -1.71 15.41 -8.84
CA LEU A 16 -0.51 15.17 -8.01
C LEU A 16 0.37 14.04 -8.55
N PHE A 17 -0.24 13.01 -9.18
CA PHE A 17 0.46 11.89 -9.79
C PHE A 17 0.96 12.15 -11.23
N ARG A 18 1.30 13.43 -11.56
CA ARG A 18 1.93 13.74 -12.84
C ARG A 18 3.40 13.35 -12.81
N ILE A 19 3.82 12.59 -13.81
CA ILE A 19 5.19 12.14 -13.98
C ILE A 19 5.86 12.99 -15.05
N SER A 20 7.05 13.49 -14.76
CA SER A 20 7.86 14.25 -15.72
C SER A 20 8.36 13.32 -16.83
N GLN A 21 8.14 13.68 -18.08
CA GLN A 21 8.65 12.93 -19.23
C GLN A 21 10.19 13.01 -19.36
N PHE A 22 10.80 14.07 -18.84
CA PHE A 22 12.26 14.29 -18.91
C PHE A 22 13.03 13.56 -17.80
N THR A 23 12.45 13.41 -16.62
CA THR A 23 13.16 12.83 -15.47
C THR A 23 12.58 11.49 -15.02
N GLY A 24 11.41 11.11 -15.52
CA GLY A 24 10.68 9.92 -15.06
C GLY A 24 10.25 9.98 -13.59
N LYS A 25 10.25 11.16 -12.94
CA LYS A 25 9.87 11.35 -11.53
C LYS A 25 8.50 11.96 -11.40
N PHE A 26 7.84 11.77 -10.25
CA PHE A 26 6.67 12.56 -9.90
C PHE A 26 7.06 14.05 -9.81
N ILE A 27 6.18 14.92 -10.31
CA ILE A 27 6.39 16.36 -10.24
C ILE A 27 6.20 16.85 -8.80
N ASP A 28 5.26 16.24 -8.07
CA ASP A 28 5.05 16.51 -6.67
C ASP A 28 6.11 15.80 -5.80
N ALA A 29 6.79 16.58 -4.96
CA ALA A 29 7.89 16.09 -4.14
C ALA A 29 7.43 15.19 -2.98
N THR A 30 6.21 15.35 -2.49
CA THR A 30 5.63 14.51 -1.42
C THR A 30 5.32 13.14 -1.96
N VAL A 31 4.65 13.06 -3.10
CA VAL A 31 4.35 11.80 -3.80
C VAL A 31 5.64 11.08 -4.21
N GLU A 32 6.66 11.81 -4.66
CA GLU A 32 7.97 11.21 -4.98
C GLU A 32 8.66 10.63 -3.74
N ARG A 33 8.52 11.28 -2.59
CA ARG A 33 9.07 10.79 -1.31
C ARG A 33 8.36 9.53 -0.87
N ASP A 34 7.02 9.51 -0.91
CA ASP A 34 6.20 8.36 -0.52
C ASP A 34 6.47 7.16 -1.44
N PHE A 35 6.53 7.39 -2.76
CA PHE A 35 6.95 6.37 -3.70
C PHE A 35 8.32 5.77 -3.34
N ASN A 36 9.30 6.61 -3.04
CA ASN A 36 10.65 6.13 -2.71
C ASN A 36 10.70 5.33 -1.42
N THR A 37 9.84 5.67 -0.45
CA THR A 37 9.72 4.94 0.82
C THR A 37 9.08 3.56 0.60
N VAL A 38 7.99 3.50 -0.14
CA VAL A 38 7.29 2.25 -0.46
C VAL A 38 8.14 1.33 -1.34
N ASP A 39 8.86 1.90 -2.31
CA ASP A 39 9.69 1.14 -3.27
C ASP A 39 11.07 0.77 -2.70
N LEU A 40 11.43 1.20 -1.49
CA LEU A 40 12.76 1.00 -0.90
C LEU A 40 13.13 -0.49 -0.77
N SER A 41 12.20 -1.33 -0.31
CA SER A 41 12.43 -2.77 -0.17
C SER A 41 12.75 -3.45 -1.51
N ASN A 42 12.03 -3.08 -2.56
CA ASN A 42 12.28 -3.56 -3.92
C ASN A 42 13.64 -3.09 -4.44
N LYS A 43 13.99 -1.83 -4.19
CA LYS A 43 15.29 -1.27 -4.57
C LYS A 43 16.44 -2.00 -3.86
N ILE A 44 16.32 -2.28 -2.57
CA ILE A 44 17.29 -3.04 -1.79
C ILE A 44 17.46 -4.45 -2.37
N TYR A 45 16.36 -5.13 -2.68
CA TYR A 45 16.40 -6.47 -3.28
C TYR A 45 17.12 -6.47 -4.61
N LEU A 46 16.75 -5.58 -5.52
CA LEU A 46 17.36 -5.48 -6.84
C LEU A 46 18.85 -5.05 -6.76
N SER A 47 19.20 -4.19 -5.81
CA SER A 47 20.59 -3.81 -5.58
C SER A 47 21.44 -4.97 -5.10
N ARG A 48 20.90 -5.88 -4.28
CA ARG A 48 21.61 -7.12 -3.90
C ARG A 48 21.96 -7.96 -5.12
N VAL A 49 21.01 -8.18 -6.01
CA VAL A 49 21.22 -8.92 -7.26
C VAL A 49 22.30 -8.24 -8.10
N PHE A 50 22.20 -6.92 -8.25
CA PHE A 50 23.18 -6.15 -9.01
C PHE A 50 24.58 -6.19 -8.39
N TYR A 51 24.71 -6.07 -7.07
CA TYR A 51 26.02 -6.11 -6.40
C TYR A 51 26.67 -7.50 -6.49
N ILE A 52 25.87 -8.57 -6.45
CA ILE A 52 26.38 -9.93 -6.68
C ILE A 52 26.89 -10.06 -8.11
N LEU A 53 26.16 -9.55 -9.09
CA LEU A 53 26.60 -9.53 -10.49
C LEU A 53 27.85 -8.68 -10.68
N ALA A 54 27.90 -7.48 -10.09
CA ALA A 54 29.06 -6.60 -10.15
C ALA A 54 30.30 -7.23 -9.52
N LEU A 55 30.13 -7.94 -8.41
CA LEU A 55 31.18 -8.72 -7.77
C LEU A 55 31.74 -9.81 -8.71
N PHE A 56 30.82 -10.58 -9.32
CA PHE A 56 31.21 -11.62 -10.28
C PHE A 56 31.98 -11.02 -11.47
N VAL A 57 31.48 -9.95 -12.06
CA VAL A 57 32.13 -9.25 -13.17
C VAL A 57 33.50 -8.70 -12.75
N THR A 58 33.61 -8.09 -11.56
CA THR A 58 34.90 -7.60 -11.04
C THR A 58 35.95 -8.70 -10.91
N LEU A 59 35.56 -9.88 -10.37
CA LEU A 59 36.43 -11.04 -10.23
C LEU A 59 36.79 -11.67 -11.59
N LEU A 60 35.84 -11.67 -12.52
CA LEU A 60 36.08 -12.14 -13.88
C LEU A 60 37.13 -11.27 -14.60
N PHE A 61 37.00 -9.95 -14.50
CA PHE A 61 37.99 -9.03 -15.02
C PHE A 61 39.36 -9.21 -14.34
N ALA A 62 39.39 -9.38 -13.01
CA ALA A 62 40.62 -9.66 -12.28
C ALA A 62 41.36 -10.92 -12.81
N TYR A 63 40.61 -11.93 -13.25
CA TYR A 63 41.16 -13.11 -13.91
C TYR A 63 41.68 -12.82 -15.31
N PHE A 64 40.92 -12.11 -16.15
CA PHE A 64 41.31 -11.83 -17.54
C PHE A 64 42.42 -10.80 -17.64
N ASP A 65 42.53 -9.83 -16.72
CA ASP A 65 43.59 -8.83 -16.70
C ASP A 65 45.00 -9.49 -16.70
N GLN A 66 45.16 -10.68 -16.11
CA GLN A 66 46.39 -11.43 -16.08
C GLN A 66 46.89 -11.89 -17.48
N PHE A 67 45.95 -12.06 -18.43
CA PHE A 67 46.29 -12.48 -19.80
C PHE A 67 46.42 -11.30 -20.75
N LEU A 68 45.90 -10.14 -20.40
CA LEU A 68 45.83 -8.96 -21.26
C LEU A 68 46.94 -7.97 -20.95
N ILE A 69 47.52 -8.00 -19.75
CA ILE A 69 48.61 -7.11 -19.32
C ILE A 69 49.92 -7.87 -19.37
N THR A 70 50.80 -7.47 -20.28
CA THR A 70 52.08 -8.17 -20.56
C THR A 70 53.23 -7.72 -19.68
N ASP A 71 53.14 -6.54 -19.05
CA ASP A 71 54.14 -6.04 -18.13
C ASP A 71 54.13 -6.80 -16.79
N PRO A 72 55.27 -7.37 -16.35
CA PRO A 72 55.33 -8.20 -15.16
C PRO A 72 54.98 -7.50 -13.82
N TYR A 73 55.04 -6.18 -13.79
CA TYR A 73 54.68 -5.41 -12.57
C TYR A 73 53.24 -4.90 -12.54
N TYR A 74 52.58 -4.70 -13.69
CA TYR A 74 51.23 -4.16 -13.78
C TYR A 74 50.10 -5.13 -13.36
N PRO A 75 50.18 -6.46 -13.59
CA PRO A 75 49.11 -7.35 -13.19
C PRO A 75 48.77 -7.28 -11.70
N TYR A 76 49.81 -7.14 -10.85
CA TYR A 76 49.63 -7.10 -9.39
C TYR A 76 48.93 -5.82 -8.90
N SER A 77 49.21 -4.67 -9.52
CA SER A 77 48.59 -3.40 -9.16
C SER A 77 47.10 -3.36 -9.56
N VAL A 78 46.76 -3.82 -10.78
CA VAL A 78 45.38 -3.92 -11.24
C VAL A 78 44.62 -4.95 -10.42
N LEU A 79 45.20 -6.12 -10.16
CA LEU A 79 44.61 -7.15 -9.31
C LEU A 79 44.30 -6.61 -7.91
N THR A 80 45.20 -5.84 -7.31
CA THR A 80 44.99 -5.23 -6.00
C THR A 80 43.77 -4.30 -6.01
N VAL A 81 43.64 -3.44 -7.03
CA VAL A 81 42.48 -2.53 -7.17
C VAL A 81 41.18 -3.31 -7.36
N ARG A 82 41.17 -4.38 -8.18
CA ARG A 82 40.01 -5.25 -8.37
C ARG A 82 39.59 -5.93 -7.06
N LEU A 83 40.56 -6.47 -6.30
CA LEU A 83 40.28 -7.12 -5.02
C LEU A 83 39.76 -6.14 -3.96
N LEU A 84 40.32 -4.91 -3.91
CA LEU A 84 39.78 -3.86 -3.04
C LEU A 84 38.35 -3.47 -3.41
N ASN A 85 38.04 -3.33 -4.70
CA ASN A 85 36.70 -3.08 -5.17
C ASN A 85 35.75 -4.24 -4.83
N ALA A 86 36.16 -5.49 -5.03
CA ALA A 86 35.39 -6.67 -4.66
C ALA A 86 35.10 -6.70 -3.15
N ALA A 87 36.11 -6.44 -2.31
CA ALA A 87 35.93 -6.35 -0.86
C ALA A 87 34.93 -5.25 -0.47
N PHE A 88 35.00 -4.09 -1.12
CA PHE A 88 34.05 -2.99 -0.89
C PHE A 88 32.63 -3.37 -1.27
N ILE A 89 32.41 -4.05 -2.42
CA ILE A 89 31.09 -4.55 -2.83
C ILE A 89 30.55 -5.55 -1.80
N VAL A 90 31.39 -6.44 -1.28
CA VAL A 90 30.97 -7.39 -0.22
C VAL A 90 30.55 -6.66 1.04
N ILE A 91 31.30 -5.65 1.48
CA ILE A 91 30.91 -4.82 2.64
C ILE A 91 29.58 -4.12 2.38
N ALA A 92 29.38 -3.58 1.20
CA ALA A 92 28.14 -2.92 0.81
C ALA A 92 26.95 -3.90 0.81
N LEU A 93 27.12 -5.15 0.40
CA LEU A 93 26.09 -6.21 0.49
C LEU A 93 25.64 -6.47 1.95
N PHE A 94 26.57 -6.44 2.90
CA PHE A 94 26.23 -6.55 4.32
C PHE A 94 25.53 -5.30 4.86
N GLN A 95 25.96 -4.13 4.43
CA GLN A 95 25.35 -2.86 4.85
C GLN A 95 23.91 -2.70 4.31
N LEU A 96 23.61 -3.19 3.10
CA LEU A 96 22.26 -3.18 2.53
C LEU A 96 21.20 -3.84 3.42
N LYS A 97 21.60 -4.79 4.28
CA LYS A 97 20.67 -5.44 5.22
C LYS A 97 20.23 -4.54 6.38
N LYS A 98 20.97 -3.46 6.65
CA LYS A 98 20.76 -2.55 7.78
C LYS A 98 20.13 -1.22 7.37
N ILE A 99 19.85 -1.04 6.08
CA ILE A 99 19.32 0.20 5.53
C ILE A 99 17.79 0.19 5.73
N ASP A 100 17.29 1.26 6.38
CA ASP A 100 15.90 1.55 6.68
C ASP A 100 15.40 2.86 6.04
N THR A 101 16.31 3.70 5.53
CA THR A 101 15.98 4.99 4.93
C THR A 101 16.45 5.13 3.50
N TYR A 102 15.67 5.84 2.68
CA TYR A 102 16.00 6.08 1.28
C TYR A 102 17.31 6.87 1.11
N ASP A 103 17.59 7.82 2.00
CA ASP A 103 18.82 8.63 1.91
C ASP A 103 20.08 7.80 2.20
N ALA A 104 20.06 6.91 3.21
CA ALA A 104 21.13 5.98 3.48
C ALA A 104 21.37 5.04 2.31
N TYR A 105 20.29 4.54 1.72
CA TYR A 105 20.32 3.71 0.52
C TYR A 105 21.01 4.44 -0.66
N VAL A 106 20.62 5.67 -0.94
CA VAL A 106 21.20 6.47 -2.03
C VAL A 106 22.69 6.74 -1.81
N LYS A 107 23.11 7.04 -0.56
CA LYS A 107 24.52 7.25 -0.23
C LYS A 107 25.35 5.99 -0.50
N LEU A 108 24.91 4.84 0.01
CA LEU A 108 25.62 3.57 -0.18
C LEU A 108 25.74 3.20 -1.66
N THR A 109 24.64 3.27 -2.41
CA THR A 109 24.64 2.91 -3.84
C THR A 109 25.51 3.87 -4.67
N THR A 110 25.52 5.16 -4.34
CA THR A 110 26.43 6.13 -4.99
C THR A 110 27.89 5.76 -4.75
N LEU A 111 28.26 5.40 -3.51
CA LEU A 111 29.62 4.97 -3.18
C LEU A 111 30.03 3.70 -3.94
N VAL A 112 29.15 2.71 -4.04
CA VAL A 112 29.43 1.46 -4.77
C VAL A 112 29.67 1.75 -6.26
N ILE A 113 28.83 2.55 -6.90
CA ILE A 113 29.01 2.90 -8.31
C ILE A 113 30.29 3.69 -8.50
N THR A 114 30.58 4.65 -7.65
CA THR A 114 31.83 5.41 -7.73
C THR A 114 33.06 4.50 -7.60
N SER A 115 33.02 3.51 -6.70
CA SER A 115 34.10 2.52 -6.54
C SER A 115 34.30 1.67 -7.79
N ILE A 116 33.21 1.21 -8.42
CA ILE A 116 33.25 0.45 -9.68
C ILE A 116 33.92 1.30 -10.79
N LEU A 117 33.43 2.54 -10.96
CA LEU A 117 33.93 3.44 -11.98
C LEU A 117 35.44 3.80 -11.77
N THR A 118 35.83 4.04 -10.51
CA THR A 118 37.25 4.29 -10.17
C THR A 118 38.11 3.09 -10.50
N SER A 119 37.61 1.87 -10.22
CA SER A 119 38.34 0.64 -10.57
C SER A 119 38.51 0.47 -12.09
N LEU A 120 37.55 0.90 -12.90
CA LEU A 120 37.65 0.89 -14.37
C LEU A 120 38.71 1.92 -14.86
N VAL A 121 38.65 3.17 -14.37
CA VAL A 121 39.65 4.22 -14.73
C VAL A 121 41.06 3.78 -14.39
N VAL A 122 41.28 3.20 -13.21
CA VAL A 122 42.60 2.72 -12.82
C VAL A 122 43.10 1.59 -13.74
N ALA A 123 42.21 0.68 -14.14
CA ALA A 123 42.55 -0.37 -15.09
C ALA A 123 42.91 0.23 -16.46
N GLU A 124 42.15 1.19 -16.99
CA GLU A 124 42.46 1.89 -18.23
C GLU A 124 43.86 2.57 -18.20
N LEU A 125 44.21 3.21 -17.08
CA LEU A 125 45.52 3.84 -16.92
C LEU A 125 46.70 2.86 -17.08
N MET A 126 46.45 1.58 -16.76
CA MET A 126 47.50 0.55 -16.74
C MET A 126 47.53 -0.32 -17.99
N LEU A 127 46.58 -0.13 -18.92
CA LEU A 127 46.53 -0.87 -20.19
C LEU A 127 47.57 -0.38 -21.20
N GLU A 128 48.02 -1.28 -22.09
CA GLU A 128 48.85 -0.92 -23.21
C GLU A 128 48.06 -0.19 -24.32
N PRO A 129 48.71 0.68 -25.13
CA PRO A 129 48.03 1.54 -26.09
C PRO A 129 47.20 0.83 -27.17
N ASN A 130 47.43 -0.44 -27.44
CA ASN A 130 46.80 -1.18 -28.54
C ASN A 130 45.63 -2.10 -28.13
N GLN A 131 45.11 -1.98 -26.90
CA GLN A 131 44.07 -2.86 -26.41
C GLN A 131 42.68 -2.17 -26.39
N ASP A 132 42.12 -1.96 -27.59
CA ASP A 132 40.81 -1.29 -27.79
C ASP A 132 39.62 -2.02 -27.18
N ILE A 133 39.79 -3.28 -26.75
CA ILE A 133 38.74 -4.16 -26.28
C ILE A 133 38.04 -3.62 -25.00
N TYR A 134 38.76 -2.89 -24.14
CA TYR A 134 38.25 -2.36 -22.89
C TYR A 134 37.23 -1.23 -23.09
N VAL A 135 37.40 -0.38 -24.11
CA VAL A 135 36.45 0.69 -24.44
C VAL A 135 35.08 0.13 -24.75
N GLN A 136 35.01 -1.04 -25.41
CA GLN A 136 33.75 -1.70 -25.73
C GLN A 136 33.10 -2.26 -24.48
N PHE A 137 33.86 -2.83 -23.55
CA PHE A 137 33.32 -3.32 -22.28
C PHE A 137 32.85 -2.18 -21.39
N ASP A 138 33.53 -1.06 -21.32
CA ASP A 138 33.11 0.11 -20.55
C ASP A 138 31.79 0.69 -21.05
N ALA A 139 31.60 0.76 -22.36
CA ALA A 139 30.31 1.18 -22.93
C ALA A 139 29.16 0.28 -22.50
N ILE A 140 29.38 -1.06 -22.47
CA ILE A 140 28.38 -2.02 -21.98
C ILE A 140 28.12 -1.81 -20.49
N ILE A 141 29.17 -1.62 -19.68
CA ILE A 141 29.02 -1.37 -18.24
C ILE A 141 28.23 -0.08 -17.97
N ILE A 142 28.47 0.99 -18.73
CA ILE A 142 27.72 2.23 -18.65
C ILE A 142 26.23 1.98 -18.88
N ILE A 143 25.86 1.25 -19.93
CA ILE A 143 24.46 0.90 -20.22
C ILE A 143 23.86 0.10 -19.05
N CYS A 144 24.57 -0.92 -18.54
CA CYS A 144 24.13 -1.73 -17.41
C CYS A 144 23.93 -0.91 -16.13
N LEU A 145 24.80 0.05 -15.85
CA LEU A 145 24.69 0.93 -14.70
C LEU A 145 23.48 1.87 -14.79
N PHE A 146 23.15 2.35 -15.99
CA PHE A 146 21.92 3.13 -16.20
C PHE A 146 20.65 2.28 -16.04
N ALA A 147 20.67 1.02 -16.42
CA ALA A 147 19.59 0.09 -16.22
C ALA A 147 19.40 -0.29 -14.74
N ALA A 148 20.40 -0.01 -13.90
CA ALA A 148 20.33 -0.30 -12.49
C ALA A 148 19.23 0.51 -11.78
N PRO A 149 18.34 -0.15 -11.02
CA PRO A 149 17.08 0.44 -10.54
C PRO A 149 17.22 1.41 -9.37
N PHE A 150 18.39 1.71 -8.92
CA PHE A 150 18.66 2.30 -7.62
C PHE A 150 19.04 3.78 -7.63
N LEU A 151 19.53 4.34 -8.72
CA LEU A 151 19.84 5.77 -8.78
C LEU A 151 18.79 6.53 -9.59
N THR A 152 18.61 7.80 -9.24
CA THR A 152 17.86 8.68 -10.12
C THR A 152 18.66 8.90 -11.40
N ALA A 153 18.01 8.90 -12.55
CA ALA A 153 18.65 9.09 -13.85
C ALA A 153 19.65 10.25 -13.87
N THR A 154 19.34 11.36 -13.21
CA THR A 154 20.20 12.54 -13.11
C THR A 154 21.53 12.27 -12.39
N ARG A 155 21.53 11.54 -11.26
CA ARG A 155 22.77 11.24 -10.52
C ARG A 155 23.66 10.28 -11.29
N VAL A 156 23.06 9.23 -11.85
CA VAL A 156 23.78 8.29 -12.72
C VAL A 156 24.36 9.01 -13.91
N ALA A 157 23.58 9.89 -14.56
CA ALA A 157 24.04 10.66 -15.70
C ALA A 157 25.28 11.51 -15.37
N VAL A 158 25.30 12.21 -14.25
CA VAL A 158 26.43 13.02 -13.82
C VAL A 158 27.68 12.15 -13.60
N LEU A 159 27.54 11.04 -12.86
CA LEU A 159 28.68 10.13 -12.60
C LEU A 159 29.22 9.52 -13.88
N MET A 160 28.34 9.07 -14.78
CA MET A 160 28.73 8.48 -16.07
C MET A 160 29.38 9.54 -16.99
N GLY A 161 28.88 10.77 -16.99
CA GLY A 161 29.47 11.87 -17.77
C GLY A 161 30.89 12.20 -17.30
N ILE A 162 31.09 12.27 -15.97
CA ILE A 162 32.43 12.48 -15.38
C ILE A 162 33.37 11.32 -15.75
N PHE A 163 32.89 10.07 -15.63
CA PHE A 163 33.67 8.89 -16.01
C PHE A 163 34.07 8.93 -17.47
N ALA A 164 33.13 9.13 -18.40
CA ALA A 164 33.40 9.20 -19.84
C ALA A 164 34.39 10.30 -20.19
N PHE A 165 34.30 11.47 -19.53
CA PHE A 165 35.23 12.58 -19.73
C PHE A 165 36.65 12.21 -19.28
N ILE A 166 36.81 11.59 -18.09
CA ILE A 166 38.12 11.17 -17.56
C ILE A 166 38.72 10.11 -18.47
N SER A 167 37.95 9.06 -18.82
CA SER A 167 38.43 7.99 -19.71
C SER A 167 38.88 8.54 -21.09
N SER A 168 38.07 9.45 -21.68
CA SER A 168 38.42 10.09 -22.95
C SER A 168 39.72 10.92 -22.85
N ALA A 169 39.93 11.64 -21.73
CA ALA A 169 41.11 12.44 -21.49
C ALA A 169 42.38 11.56 -21.34
N ILE A 170 42.25 10.41 -20.66
CA ILE A 170 43.30 9.41 -20.50
C ILE A 170 43.68 8.85 -21.87
N MET A 171 42.73 8.44 -22.69
CA MET A 171 42.95 7.90 -24.03
C MET A 171 43.72 8.90 -24.92
N LEU A 172 43.27 10.17 -24.92
CA LEU A 172 43.85 11.20 -25.78
C LEU A 172 45.25 11.60 -25.34
N SER A 173 45.47 11.77 -24.01
CA SER A 173 46.67 12.44 -23.49
C SER A 173 47.79 11.48 -23.05
N LEU A 174 47.42 10.29 -22.56
CA LEU A 174 48.38 9.42 -21.88
C LEU A 174 48.74 8.15 -22.68
N LYS A 175 47.88 7.69 -23.57
CA LYS A 175 47.99 6.38 -24.21
C LYS A 175 48.46 6.45 -25.67
N GLY A 176 48.52 7.62 -26.29
CA GLY A 176 49.00 7.78 -27.67
C GLY A 176 48.08 7.10 -28.70
N PHE A 177 46.82 6.91 -28.41
CA PHE A 177 45.81 6.39 -29.35
C PHE A 177 45.76 7.28 -30.59
N SER A 178 45.56 6.65 -31.75
CA SER A 178 45.34 7.40 -32.97
C SER A 178 44.06 8.27 -32.86
N ALA A 179 44.04 9.38 -33.60
CA ALA A 179 42.86 10.26 -33.61
C ALA A 179 41.56 9.52 -33.97
N VAL A 180 41.63 8.52 -34.85
CA VAL A 180 40.47 7.69 -35.24
C VAL A 180 39.99 6.83 -34.09
N GLN A 181 40.90 6.17 -33.37
CA GLN A 181 40.53 5.31 -32.20
C GLN A 181 39.90 6.15 -31.08
N THR A 182 40.48 7.32 -30.78
CA THR A 182 39.93 8.25 -29.78
C THR A 182 38.53 8.73 -30.17
N GLN A 183 38.31 9.09 -31.45
CA GLN A 183 36.97 9.52 -31.93
C GLN A 183 35.95 8.40 -31.83
N LEU A 184 36.31 7.16 -32.19
CA LEU A 184 35.42 6.00 -32.07
C LEU A 184 35.09 5.70 -30.62
N GLY A 185 36.05 5.81 -29.69
CA GLY A 185 35.86 5.64 -28.26
C GLY A 185 34.89 6.69 -27.69
N ILE A 186 35.08 7.96 -28.00
CA ILE A 186 34.19 9.06 -27.59
C ILE A 186 32.78 8.80 -28.13
N LEU A 187 32.64 8.39 -29.38
CA LEU A 187 31.37 8.09 -30.00
C LEU A 187 30.67 6.93 -29.29
N ALA A 188 31.39 5.87 -28.95
CA ALA A 188 30.86 4.72 -28.18
C ALA A 188 30.33 5.16 -26.80
N TYR A 189 31.07 6.00 -26.07
CA TYR A 189 30.60 6.53 -24.77
C TYR A 189 29.37 7.41 -24.91
N VAL A 190 29.30 8.28 -25.94
CA VAL A 190 28.11 9.13 -26.19
C VAL A 190 26.89 8.25 -26.47
N PHE A 191 27.04 7.24 -27.33
CA PHE A 191 25.93 6.32 -27.61
C PHE A 191 25.49 5.54 -26.36
N ALA A 192 26.47 4.99 -25.62
CA ALA A 192 26.17 4.26 -24.37
C ALA A 192 25.46 5.14 -23.35
N TYR A 193 25.92 6.41 -23.24
CA TYR A 193 25.29 7.39 -22.36
C TYR A 193 23.83 7.68 -22.76
N VAL A 194 23.59 7.99 -24.05
CA VAL A 194 22.23 8.31 -24.54
C VAL A 194 21.30 7.13 -24.37
N ILE A 195 21.72 5.93 -24.79
CA ILE A 195 20.91 4.71 -24.67
C ILE A 195 20.61 4.42 -23.19
N GLY A 196 21.63 4.43 -22.35
CA GLY A 196 21.47 4.19 -20.92
C GLY A 196 20.56 5.19 -20.25
N TYR A 197 20.69 6.49 -20.58
CA TYR A 197 19.84 7.55 -20.04
C TYR A 197 18.36 7.36 -20.42
N VAL A 198 18.07 7.01 -21.67
CA VAL A 198 16.72 6.72 -22.14
C VAL A 198 16.12 5.51 -21.40
N ILE A 199 16.92 4.44 -21.27
CA ILE A 199 16.51 3.25 -20.50
C ILE A 199 16.18 3.62 -19.04
N SER A 200 17.03 4.40 -18.40
CA SER A 200 16.83 4.81 -17.00
C SER A 200 15.55 5.64 -16.80
N ILE A 201 15.28 6.59 -17.72
CA ILE A 201 14.03 7.35 -17.70
C ILE A 201 12.82 6.43 -17.88
N HIS A 202 12.88 5.52 -18.86
CA HIS A 202 11.80 4.60 -19.16
C HIS A 202 11.48 3.69 -17.97
N ILE A 203 12.51 3.09 -17.35
CA ILE A 203 12.34 2.28 -16.13
C ILE A 203 11.77 3.11 -15.00
N GLY A 204 12.28 4.32 -14.80
CA GLY A 204 11.81 5.25 -13.78
C GLY A 204 10.33 5.63 -13.97
N PHE A 205 9.94 5.92 -15.21
CA PHE A 205 8.57 6.23 -15.58
C PHE A 205 7.62 5.04 -15.36
N SER A 206 8.00 3.87 -15.85
CA SER A 206 7.21 2.64 -15.73
C SER A 206 6.91 2.29 -14.28
N ARG A 207 7.93 2.33 -13.39
CA ARG A 207 7.74 2.05 -11.97
C ARG A 207 6.79 3.01 -11.27
N ARG A 208 6.84 4.30 -11.61
CA ARG A 208 5.93 5.30 -11.05
C ARG A 208 4.51 5.15 -11.60
N LEU A 209 4.39 4.75 -12.85
CA LEU A 209 3.11 4.42 -13.44
C LEU A 209 2.46 3.22 -12.73
N ASP A 210 3.23 2.17 -12.45
CA ASP A 210 2.77 1.01 -11.69
C ASP A 210 2.34 1.39 -10.27
N TYR A 211 3.11 2.24 -9.58
CA TYR A 211 2.73 2.76 -8.27
C TYR A 211 1.40 3.52 -8.32
N LYS A 212 1.26 4.45 -9.27
CA LYS A 212 0.02 5.19 -9.49
C LYS A 212 -1.16 4.27 -9.76
N ASN A 213 -0.99 3.25 -10.61
CA ASN A 213 -2.05 2.31 -10.95
C ASN A 213 -2.45 1.46 -9.73
N ARG A 214 -1.50 1.01 -8.91
CA ARG A 214 -1.78 0.29 -7.65
C ARG A 214 -2.57 1.15 -6.68
N MET A 215 -2.19 2.41 -6.48
CA MET A 215 -2.93 3.34 -5.62
C MET A 215 -4.37 3.54 -6.10
N ARG A 216 -4.55 3.70 -7.42
CA ARG A 216 -5.89 3.82 -8.02
C ARG A 216 -6.73 2.56 -7.81
N LEU A 217 -6.16 1.38 -8.06
CA LEU A 217 -6.84 0.10 -7.87
C LEU A 217 -7.24 -0.12 -6.41
N ASN A 218 -6.35 0.21 -5.47
CA ASN A 218 -6.65 0.10 -4.04
C ASN A 218 -7.81 1.03 -3.63
N ALA A 219 -7.81 2.27 -4.11
CA ALA A 219 -8.89 3.23 -3.84
C ALA A 219 -10.23 2.74 -4.42
N GLN A 220 -10.24 2.25 -5.66
CA GLN A 220 -11.44 1.67 -6.29
C GLN A 220 -11.91 0.40 -5.57
N SER A 221 -10.99 -0.44 -5.12
CA SER A 221 -11.32 -1.65 -4.35
C SER A 221 -11.97 -1.31 -3.00
N GLU A 222 -11.47 -0.27 -2.32
CA GLU A 222 -12.05 0.17 -1.05
C GLU A 222 -13.42 0.80 -1.26
N GLU A 223 -13.61 1.61 -2.30
CA GLU A 223 -14.91 2.16 -2.67
C GLU A 223 -15.92 1.04 -2.97
N LEU A 224 -15.53 0.05 -3.79
CA LEU A 224 -16.38 -1.12 -4.07
C LEU A 224 -16.70 -1.91 -2.80
N ARG A 225 -15.76 -2.01 -1.87
CA ARG A 225 -15.97 -2.67 -0.59
C ARG A 225 -16.97 -1.91 0.28
N GLU A 226 -16.87 -0.59 0.38
CA GLU A 226 -17.86 0.24 1.07
C GLU A 226 -19.26 0.04 0.48
N PHE A 227 -19.41 0.09 -0.83
CA PHE A 227 -20.70 -0.20 -1.49
C PHE A 227 -21.22 -1.63 -1.23
N ALA A 228 -20.31 -2.60 -1.15
CA ALA A 228 -20.70 -4.00 -0.95
C ALA A 228 -21.09 -4.33 0.50
N TYR A 229 -20.58 -3.57 1.49
CA TYR A 229 -20.71 -3.91 2.91
C TYR A 229 -21.43 -2.87 3.76
N ARG A 230 -21.76 -1.70 3.19
CA ARG A 230 -22.56 -0.69 3.88
C ARG A 230 -23.88 -0.42 3.20
N ASP A 231 -24.84 0.02 3.98
CA ASP A 231 -26.10 0.58 3.51
C ASP A 231 -25.91 2.05 3.16
N LEU A 232 -26.24 2.41 1.93
CA LEU A 232 -25.97 3.76 1.41
C LEU A 232 -26.80 4.88 2.06
N LEU A 233 -27.98 4.54 2.56
CA LEU A 233 -28.85 5.53 3.21
C LEU A 233 -28.40 5.82 4.63
N THR A 234 -28.18 4.78 5.42
CA THR A 234 -27.91 4.91 6.86
C THR A 234 -26.42 4.92 7.21
N GLY A 235 -25.54 4.51 6.29
CA GLY A 235 -24.11 4.35 6.54
C GLY A 235 -23.74 3.16 7.45
N LEU A 236 -24.75 2.42 7.96
CA LEU A 236 -24.54 1.23 8.77
C LEU A 236 -23.99 0.07 7.93
N HIS A 237 -23.48 -0.96 8.59
CA HIS A 237 -23.21 -2.22 7.90
C HIS A 237 -24.53 -2.83 7.37
N ASN A 238 -24.47 -3.41 6.17
CA ASN A 238 -25.63 -4.04 5.55
C ASN A 238 -25.76 -5.53 5.96
N ARG A 239 -26.79 -6.22 5.44
CA ARG A 239 -27.05 -7.65 5.66
C ARG A 239 -25.85 -8.53 5.30
N ARG A 240 -25.13 -8.22 4.22
CA ARG A 240 -23.95 -8.98 3.81
C ARG A 240 -22.84 -8.90 4.85
N SER A 241 -22.58 -7.71 5.38
CA SER A 241 -21.63 -7.52 6.48
C SER A 241 -22.01 -8.33 7.72
N TYR A 242 -23.31 -8.38 8.05
CA TYR A 242 -23.79 -9.16 9.18
C TYR A 242 -23.45 -10.64 9.03
N VAL A 243 -23.75 -11.23 7.87
CA VAL A 243 -23.46 -12.65 7.59
C VAL A 243 -21.96 -12.93 7.67
N ASP A 244 -21.13 -12.08 7.05
CA ASP A 244 -19.67 -12.24 7.04
C ASP A 244 -19.06 -12.06 8.46
N HIS A 245 -19.67 -11.20 9.29
CA HIS A 245 -19.19 -10.98 10.66
C HIS A 245 -19.68 -12.03 11.66
N PHE A 246 -20.69 -12.85 11.31
CA PHE A 246 -21.30 -13.78 12.26
C PHE A 246 -20.33 -14.79 12.84
N ALA A 247 -19.37 -15.28 12.04
CA ALA A 247 -18.31 -16.19 12.51
C ALA A 247 -17.50 -15.59 13.68
N LYS A 248 -17.27 -14.27 13.70
CA LYS A 248 -16.59 -13.57 14.79
C LYS A 248 -17.40 -13.62 16.10
N TYR A 249 -18.73 -13.57 16.00
CA TYR A 249 -19.59 -13.68 17.19
C TYR A 249 -19.59 -15.09 17.76
N LEU A 250 -19.56 -16.13 16.92
CA LEU A 250 -19.36 -17.51 17.38
C LEU A 250 -18.01 -17.69 18.07
N ASP A 251 -16.95 -17.06 17.59
CA ASP A 251 -15.65 -17.04 18.26
C ASP A 251 -15.73 -16.39 19.66
N PHE A 252 -16.54 -15.36 19.84
CA PHE A 252 -16.77 -14.76 21.16
C PHE A 252 -17.55 -15.72 22.07
N VAL A 253 -18.62 -16.34 21.56
CA VAL A 253 -19.38 -17.35 22.29
C VAL A 253 -18.47 -18.50 22.76
N ALA A 254 -17.59 -19.01 21.89
CA ALA A 254 -16.67 -20.11 22.23
C ALA A 254 -15.62 -19.72 23.29
N ARG A 255 -15.29 -18.43 23.43
CA ARG A 255 -14.32 -17.91 24.41
C ARG A 255 -14.96 -17.46 25.72
N SER A 256 -16.29 -17.28 25.75
CA SER A 256 -17.03 -16.87 26.96
C SER A 256 -16.86 -17.91 28.08
N ARG A 257 -16.44 -17.46 29.26
CA ARG A 257 -16.16 -18.31 30.42
C ARG A 257 -17.19 -18.12 31.53
N GLY A 258 -18.46 -18.40 31.23
CA GLY A 258 -19.52 -18.37 32.25
C GLY A 258 -20.79 -17.64 31.80
N ASP A 259 -21.82 -17.69 32.65
CA ASP A 259 -23.15 -17.13 32.37
C ASP A 259 -23.19 -15.59 32.31
N ASP A 260 -22.12 -14.90 32.75
CA ASP A 260 -22.06 -13.44 32.83
C ASP A 260 -21.60 -12.75 31.52
N ASP A 261 -21.08 -13.48 30.51
CA ASP A 261 -20.52 -12.92 29.29
C ASP A 261 -21.16 -13.50 28.02
N GLY A 262 -22.44 -13.23 27.82
CA GLY A 262 -23.19 -13.69 26.65
C GLY A 262 -22.92 -12.86 25.38
N VAL A 263 -23.33 -13.42 24.25
CA VAL A 263 -23.49 -12.70 22.97
C VAL A 263 -24.99 -12.75 22.61
N PHE A 264 -25.60 -11.59 22.43
CA PHE A 264 -27.04 -11.48 22.17
C PHE A 264 -27.26 -10.87 20.79
N ILE A 265 -28.15 -11.50 20.03
CA ILE A 265 -28.71 -10.94 18.80
C ILE A 265 -30.07 -10.32 19.07
N ILE A 266 -30.27 -9.13 18.52
CA ILE A 266 -31.52 -8.40 18.57
C ILE A 266 -31.94 -8.06 17.16
N VAL A 267 -33.12 -8.54 16.75
CA VAL A 267 -33.76 -8.09 15.50
C VAL A 267 -34.79 -7.03 15.88
N THR A 268 -34.83 -5.93 15.17
CA THR A 268 -35.71 -4.79 15.41
C THR A 268 -36.28 -4.25 14.12
N ASP A 269 -37.49 -3.70 14.22
CA ASP A 269 -38.25 -3.15 13.09
C ASP A 269 -39.00 -1.90 13.58
N ILE A 270 -39.01 -0.87 12.72
CA ILE A 270 -39.73 0.39 13.03
C ILE A 270 -41.22 0.17 12.89
N ASP A 271 -41.93 0.38 13.99
CA ASP A 271 -43.38 0.14 14.02
C ASP A 271 -44.14 1.04 13.04
N LEU A 272 -45.02 0.43 12.25
CA LEU A 272 -45.87 1.12 11.30
C LEU A 272 -45.13 2.00 10.28
N PHE A 273 -43.90 1.68 9.94
CA PHE A 273 -43.04 2.46 9.02
C PHE A 273 -43.72 2.67 7.66
N LYS A 274 -44.46 1.67 7.15
CA LYS A 274 -45.22 1.82 5.93
C LYS A 274 -46.19 3.00 5.99
N ASN A 275 -46.86 3.24 7.15
CA ASN A 275 -47.76 4.37 7.31
C ASN A 275 -47.04 5.72 7.20
N VAL A 276 -45.78 5.80 7.64
CA VAL A 276 -44.95 7.00 7.46
C VAL A 276 -44.76 7.28 5.98
N ASN A 277 -44.36 6.26 5.22
CA ASN A 277 -44.15 6.38 3.77
C ASN A 277 -45.46 6.75 3.04
N ASP A 278 -46.55 6.09 3.39
CA ASP A 278 -47.87 6.30 2.73
C ASP A 278 -48.42 7.72 3.00
N GLN A 279 -48.16 8.29 4.19
CA GLN A 279 -48.66 9.61 4.59
C GLN A 279 -47.74 10.78 4.23
N HIS A 280 -46.41 10.58 4.28
CA HIS A 280 -45.43 11.63 4.22
C HIS A 280 -44.44 11.49 3.06
N GLY A 281 -44.52 10.38 2.32
CA GLY A 281 -43.59 10.07 1.20
C GLY A 281 -42.31 9.40 1.63
N HIS A 282 -41.58 8.84 0.65
CA HIS A 282 -40.38 8.07 0.88
C HIS A 282 -39.20 8.93 1.44
N GLU A 283 -39.12 10.20 1.10
CA GLU A 283 -38.08 11.08 1.66
C GLU A 283 -38.19 11.24 3.17
N ALA A 284 -39.45 11.37 3.70
CA ALA A 284 -39.66 11.42 5.13
C ALA A 284 -39.37 10.07 5.81
N GLY A 285 -39.66 8.97 5.12
CA GLY A 285 -39.26 7.63 5.57
C GLY A 285 -37.76 7.45 5.64
N ASP A 286 -37.02 7.93 4.65
CA ASP A 286 -35.56 7.91 4.63
C ASP A 286 -34.96 8.72 5.80
N ASP A 287 -35.51 9.88 6.11
CA ASP A 287 -35.11 10.71 7.26
C ASP A 287 -35.39 9.99 8.59
N VAL A 288 -36.51 9.25 8.71
CA VAL A 288 -36.78 8.41 9.87
C VAL A 288 -35.76 7.30 10.00
N LEU A 289 -35.43 6.60 8.92
CA LEU A 289 -34.40 5.55 8.92
C LEU A 289 -33.02 6.07 9.34
N MET A 290 -32.61 7.22 8.82
CA MET A 290 -31.33 7.86 9.20
C MET A 290 -31.35 8.28 10.68
N SER A 291 -32.44 8.85 11.16
CA SER A 291 -32.57 9.28 12.56
C SER A 291 -32.57 8.08 13.52
N PHE A 292 -33.26 6.99 13.16
CA PHE A 292 -33.27 5.76 13.92
C PHE A 292 -31.88 5.11 13.96
N SER A 293 -31.20 5.04 12.84
CA SER A 293 -29.83 4.51 12.77
C SER A 293 -28.84 5.30 13.63
N ASN A 294 -28.98 6.64 13.65
CA ASN A 294 -28.16 7.52 14.51
C ASN A 294 -28.44 7.29 16.00
N LEU A 295 -29.71 7.13 16.37
CA LEU A 295 -30.11 6.81 17.75
C LEU A 295 -29.51 5.47 18.19
N LEU A 296 -29.64 4.42 17.37
CA LEU A 296 -29.04 3.12 17.65
C LEU A 296 -27.51 3.24 17.80
N SER A 297 -26.84 3.88 16.84
CA SER A 297 -25.38 4.07 16.84
C SER A 297 -24.88 4.82 18.07
N SER A 298 -25.66 5.78 18.60
CA SER A 298 -25.30 6.54 19.81
C SER A 298 -25.49 5.75 21.11
N THR A 299 -26.26 4.66 21.08
CA THR A 299 -26.61 3.88 22.27
C THR A 299 -25.76 2.64 22.45
N ILE A 300 -25.28 2.05 21.35
CA ILE A 300 -24.45 0.84 21.37
C ILE A 300 -22.95 1.18 21.29
N ARG A 301 -22.11 0.26 21.75
CA ARG A 301 -20.64 0.46 21.79
C ARG A 301 -20.04 0.22 20.39
N PRO A 302 -18.89 0.82 20.08
CA PRO A 302 -18.16 0.53 18.83
C PRO A 302 -17.74 -0.94 18.65
N SER A 303 -17.68 -1.70 19.75
CA SER A 303 -17.38 -3.14 19.75
C SER A 303 -18.57 -4.04 19.41
N ASP A 304 -19.78 -3.50 19.53
CA ASP A 304 -21.03 -4.20 19.23
C ASP A 304 -21.31 -4.12 17.72
N GLY A 305 -22.13 -5.03 17.22
CA GLY A 305 -22.56 -5.04 15.82
C GLY A 305 -23.85 -4.25 15.61
N LEU A 306 -23.91 -3.43 14.56
CA LEU A 306 -25.13 -2.75 14.13
C LEU A 306 -25.24 -2.82 12.61
N TYR A 307 -26.38 -3.36 12.16
CA TYR A 307 -26.60 -3.68 10.75
C TYR A 307 -28.00 -3.23 10.33
N ARG A 308 -28.13 -2.67 9.11
CA ARG A 308 -29.41 -2.58 8.44
C ARG A 308 -29.62 -3.87 7.67
N TYR A 309 -30.61 -4.69 8.11
CA TYR A 309 -30.86 -6.01 7.56
C TYR A 309 -31.69 -5.96 6.27
N GLY A 310 -32.65 -5.03 6.21
CA GLY A 310 -33.47 -4.78 5.03
C GLY A 310 -34.53 -3.72 5.32
N GLY A 311 -35.04 -2.99 4.35
CA GLY A 311 -36.13 -2.03 4.52
C GLY A 311 -36.06 -1.19 5.80
N GLU A 312 -36.94 -1.51 6.75
CA GLU A 312 -37.04 -0.91 8.07
C GLU A 312 -36.47 -1.80 9.19
N GLU A 313 -35.83 -2.92 8.84
CA GLU A 313 -35.30 -3.92 9.77
C GLU A 313 -33.82 -3.70 10.07
N PHE A 314 -33.47 -3.81 11.35
CA PHE A 314 -32.10 -3.69 11.83
C PHE A 314 -31.72 -4.89 12.70
N VAL A 315 -30.43 -5.24 12.70
CA VAL A 315 -29.85 -6.25 13.58
C VAL A 315 -28.81 -5.60 14.47
N ILE A 316 -28.90 -5.85 15.77
CA ILE A 316 -27.93 -5.44 16.76
C ILE A 316 -27.32 -6.72 17.35
N VAL A 317 -25.98 -6.76 17.49
CA VAL A 317 -25.31 -7.85 18.20
C VAL A 317 -24.52 -7.26 19.36
N LEU A 318 -24.96 -7.55 20.57
CA LEU A 318 -24.28 -7.14 21.80
C LEU A 318 -23.36 -8.27 22.24
N SER A 319 -22.07 -7.99 22.32
CA SER A 319 -21.05 -8.98 22.66
C SER A 319 -20.47 -8.74 24.04
N GLN A 320 -20.12 -9.85 24.72
CA GLN A 320 -19.43 -9.82 26.01
C GLN A 320 -20.15 -8.96 27.06
N CYS A 321 -21.41 -9.24 27.30
CA CYS A 321 -22.17 -8.57 28.34
C CYS A 321 -23.16 -9.51 29.01
N PRO A 322 -23.50 -9.27 30.30
CA PRO A 322 -24.59 -9.95 30.99
C PRO A 322 -25.96 -9.70 30.29
N LYS A 323 -26.84 -10.69 30.30
CA LYS A 323 -28.19 -10.59 29.73
C LYS A 323 -28.95 -9.38 30.26
N ALA A 324 -28.85 -9.11 31.57
CA ALA A 324 -29.52 -7.95 32.20
C ALA A 324 -29.07 -6.61 31.59
N ILE A 325 -27.76 -6.50 31.26
CA ILE A 325 -27.21 -5.31 30.62
C ILE A 325 -27.68 -5.20 29.16
N ALA A 326 -27.77 -6.33 28.44
CA ALA A 326 -28.32 -6.34 27.08
C ALA A 326 -29.78 -5.84 27.09
N ILE A 327 -30.61 -6.35 27.98
CA ILE A 327 -32.01 -5.91 28.16
C ILE A 327 -32.06 -4.41 28.46
N GLN A 328 -31.29 -3.95 29.45
CA GLN A 328 -31.30 -2.54 29.86
C GLN A 328 -30.91 -1.59 28.70
N ARG A 329 -29.99 -1.99 27.82
CA ARG A 329 -29.61 -1.17 26.66
C ARG A 329 -30.76 -1.04 25.67
N ILE A 330 -31.48 -2.13 25.39
CA ILE A 330 -32.64 -2.07 24.49
C ILE A 330 -33.80 -1.30 25.11
N GLU A 331 -34.07 -1.46 26.41
CA GLU A 331 -35.06 -0.65 27.12
C GLU A 331 -34.72 0.85 27.08
N ASN A 332 -33.44 1.20 27.21
CA ASN A 332 -32.99 2.59 27.04
C ASN A 332 -33.31 3.11 25.63
N ILE A 333 -33.09 2.30 24.58
CA ILE A 333 -33.43 2.69 23.20
C ILE A 333 -34.96 2.96 23.11
N ILE A 334 -35.78 2.06 23.65
CA ILE A 334 -37.26 2.20 23.67
C ILE A 334 -37.67 3.49 24.42
N GLN A 335 -37.05 3.77 25.56
CA GLN A 335 -37.33 4.99 26.31
C GLN A 335 -36.99 6.25 25.52
N ARG A 336 -35.81 6.31 24.88
CA ARG A 336 -35.39 7.44 24.05
C ARG A 336 -36.33 7.65 22.84
N LEU A 337 -36.85 6.57 22.26
CA LEU A 337 -37.88 6.66 21.22
C LEU A 337 -39.18 7.28 21.78
N ASN A 338 -39.61 6.85 22.96
CA ASN A 338 -40.80 7.39 23.64
C ASN A 338 -40.65 8.85 24.06
N ASP A 339 -39.42 9.29 24.38
CA ASP A 339 -39.06 10.68 24.69
C ASP A 339 -38.95 11.55 23.43
N ARG A 340 -39.33 11.03 22.26
CA ARG A 340 -39.30 11.70 20.96
C ARG A 340 -37.91 12.20 20.55
N GLU A 341 -36.87 11.45 20.82
CA GLU A 341 -35.52 11.80 20.32
C GLU A 341 -35.42 11.70 18.78
N ILE A 342 -36.34 10.96 18.14
CA ILE A 342 -36.53 11.03 16.69
C ILE A 342 -37.63 12.05 16.39
N PHE A 343 -37.25 13.17 15.79
CA PHE A 343 -38.15 14.17 15.26
C PHE A 343 -37.81 14.47 13.81
N VAL A 344 -38.70 14.12 12.90
CA VAL A 344 -38.55 14.32 11.46
C VAL A 344 -39.74 15.13 10.95
N TYR A 345 -39.46 16.28 10.37
CA TYR A 345 -40.53 17.07 9.73
C TYR A 345 -40.79 16.50 8.32
N PRO A 346 -42.08 16.33 7.90
CA PRO A 346 -43.32 16.71 8.54
C PRO A 346 -43.95 15.64 9.42
N VAL A 347 -43.27 14.57 9.79
CA VAL A 347 -43.78 13.44 10.57
C VAL A 347 -44.07 13.88 12.00
N LYS A 348 -45.35 13.94 12.36
CA LYS A 348 -45.79 14.37 13.69
C LYS A 348 -46.05 13.19 14.65
N GLN A 349 -46.14 11.98 14.12
CA GLN A 349 -46.39 10.79 14.93
C GLN A 349 -45.12 10.36 15.72
N LEU A 350 -45.37 9.71 16.85
CA LEU A 350 -44.30 9.09 17.61
C LEU A 350 -43.74 7.89 16.82
N ILE A 351 -42.41 7.89 16.63
CA ILE A 351 -41.71 6.76 16.03
C ILE A 351 -41.36 5.79 17.14
N THR A 352 -41.85 4.55 17.03
CA THR A 352 -41.54 3.45 17.96
C THR A 352 -40.95 2.29 17.18
N ALA A 353 -40.33 1.34 17.89
CA ALA A 353 -39.81 0.12 17.32
C ALA A 353 -40.05 -1.08 18.24
N SER A 354 -40.20 -2.23 17.65
CA SER A 354 -40.33 -3.52 18.34
C SER A 354 -39.00 -4.27 18.28
N PHE A 355 -38.69 -5.03 19.35
CA PHE A 355 -37.39 -5.71 19.50
C PHE A 355 -37.62 -7.17 19.92
N GLY A 356 -36.94 -8.09 19.23
CA GLY A 356 -36.82 -9.50 19.62
C GLY A 356 -35.38 -9.84 19.94
N MET A 357 -35.05 -10.32 21.12
CA MET A 357 -33.71 -10.62 21.57
C MET A 357 -33.53 -12.06 22.01
N THR A 358 -32.50 -12.73 21.53
CA THR A 358 -32.07 -14.07 21.99
C THR A 358 -30.55 -14.16 22.14
N GLN A 359 -30.11 -15.13 22.92
CA GLN A 359 -28.68 -15.43 23.05
C GLN A 359 -28.20 -16.25 21.85
N ILE A 360 -27.00 -15.93 21.31
CA ILE A 360 -26.34 -16.75 20.31
C ILE A 360 -25.71 -17.97 21.02
N LEU A 361 -26.05 -19.16 20.53
CA LEU A 361 -25.57 -20.44 21.04
C LEU A 361 -24.36 -20.96 20.25
N PRO A 362 -23.50 -21.79 20.84
CA PRO A 362 -22.34 -22.38 20.13
C PRO A 362 -22.72 -23.21 18.89
N THR A 363 -23.97 -23.71 18.85
CA THR A 363 -24.50 -24.54 17.77
C THR A 363 -25.21 -23.76 16.68
N ASP A 364 -25.32 -22.45 16.85
CA ASP A 364 -26.03 -21.60 15.87
C ASP A 364 -25.20 -21.37 14.60
N ASP A 365 -25.93 -21.15 13.54
CA ASP A 365 -25.48 -20.42 12.37
C ASP A 365 -26.20 -19.06 12.31
N CYS A 366 -25.86 -18.25 11.31
CA CYS A 366 -26.43 -16.91 11.13
C CYS A 366 -27.94 -16.95 11.00
N ASP A 367 -28.46 -17.94 10.25
CA ASP A 367 -29.89 -18.03 9.94
C ASP A 367 -30.69 -18.52 11.15
N SER A 368 -30.22 -19.52 11.90
CA SER A 368 -30.90 -20.07 13.09
C SER A 368 -30.99 -19.05 14.22
N ALA A 369 -29.91 -18.32 14.51
CA ALA A 369 -29.91 -17.28 15.54
C ALA A 369 -30.85 -16.12 15.15
N THR A 370 -30.81 -15.70 13.90
CA THR A 370 -31.68 -14.63 13.40
C THR A 370 -33.16 -15.04 13.43
N ALA A 371 -33.47 -16.28 13.02
CA ALA A 371 -34.85 -16.77 13.03
C ALA A 371 -35.47 -16.78 14.45
N ARG A 372 -34.70 -17.20 15.48
CA ARG A 372 -35.19 -17.15 16.88
C ARG A 372 -35.45 -15.72 17.34
N ALA A 373 -34.57 -14.78 17.00
CA ALA A 373 -34.76 -13.37 17.34
C ALA A 373 -36.00 -12.78 16.59
N ASP A 374 -36.22 -13.19 15.34
CA ASP A 374 -37.37 -12.75 14.54
C ASP A 374 -38.71 -13.28 15.08
N GLU A 375 -38.74 -14.53 15.57
CA GLU A 375 -39.93 -15.07 16.28
C GLU A 375 -40.30 -14.21 17.51
N LEU A 376 -39.28 -13.75 18.26
CA LEU A 376 -39.47 -12.88 19.41
C LEU A 376 -39.90 -11.47 18.99
N LEU A 377 -39.36 -10.94 17.88
CA LEU A 377 -39.82 -9.68 17.29
C LEU A 377 -41.30 -9.76 16.87
N TYR A 378 -41.69 -10.86 16.24
CA TYR A 378 -43.09 -11.08 15.89
C TYR A 378 -43.99 -11.13 17.14
N ALA A 379 -43.53 -11.76 18.22
CA ALA A 379 -44.23 -11.74 19.50
C ALA A 379 -44.34 -10.33 20.08
N ALA A 380 -43.31 -9.48 19.97
CA ALA A 380 -43.34 -8.08 20.39
C ALA A 380 -44.37 -7.27 19.59
N LYS A 381 -44.45 -7.46 18.28
CA LYS A 381 -45.43 -6.80 17.42
C LYS A 381 -46.87 -7.20 17.80
N ASN A 382 -47.12 -8.47 18.14
CA ASN A 382 -48.43 -8.97 18.58
C ASN A 382 -48.79 -8.52 20.00
N LYS A 383 -47.82 -8.27 20.87
CA LYS A 383 -48.02 -7.79 22.25
C LYS A 383 -48.41 -6.31 22.34
N GLY A 384 -48.50 -5.62 21.20
CA GLY A 384 -48.90 -4.22 21.15
C GLY A 384 -47.81 -3.29 20.63
N ARG A 385 -46.70 -3.83 20.13
CA ARG A 385 -45.54 -3.09 19.64
C ARG A 385 -44.79 -2.30 20.71
N ASN A 386 -43.81 -1.47 20.32
CA ASN A 386 -43.03 -0.59 21.20
C ASN A 386 -42.51 -1.31 22.46
N CYS A 387 -42.02 -2.51 22.32
CA CYS A 387 -41.53 -3.32 23.44
C CYS A 387 -40.43 -4.27 23.01
N LEU A 388 -39.72 -4.78 24.02
CA LEU A 388 -38.78 -5.87 23.91
C LEU A 388 -39.42 -7.18 24.32
N VAL A 389 -39.26 -8.22 23.52
CA VAL A 389 -39.53 -9.62 23.92
C VAL A 389 -38.20 -10.39 23.82
N HIS A 390 -37.91 -11.18 24.84
CA HIS A 390 -36.69 -11.98 24.89
C HIS A 390 -36.98 -13.35 25.52
N ASP A 391 -36.20 -14.37 25.24
CA ASP A 391 -36.19 -15.70 25.85
C ASP A 391 -35.41 -15.73 27.17
#